data_cd25f86379a8f0e71215fdc96de33214
#
_entry.id   cd25f86379a8f0e71215fdc96de33214
#
_cell.length_a   1.000
_cell.length_b   1.000
_cell.length_c   1.000
_cell.angle_alpha   90.00
_cell.angle_beta   90.00
_cell.angle_gamma   90.00
#
_symmetry.space_group_name_H-M   'P 1'
#
loop_
_entity.id
_entity.type
_entity.pdbx_description
1 polymer ?
#
loop_
_entity_poly.entity_id
_entity_poly.type
_entity_poly.pdbx_seq_one_letter_code
_entity_poly.pdbx_strand_id
1 'polypeptide(L)'
;MVEEPKTQEKQGATSKEKILSAGEAVFGKYGYDATTVRKIAARADVPVALINYHFGSKEGLYRAIFETRSPAIRGQRVVGLQLARSEADWDKRLELVVKALIIPMFGLRDNANEGAFGRILARELSDPSSEGRGIFRETFDPVAEMMIDAIAECFPDWTKAEVNWAYQTMLGAMMIVMMDNGRMARLSGGTADSADTAAAATHIVAMLTAGLKHRDRSQTANS
;
A
#
# COMPACT_ATOMS: atom_id res chain seq x y z
N MET A 1 -45.93 11.84 -27.30
CA MET A 1 -45.80 11.78 -25.84
C MET A 1 -44.56 10.95 -25.60
N VAL A 2 -43.40 11.59 -25.42
CA VAL A 2 -42.09 10.97 -25.29
C VAL A 2 -41.82 10.87 -23.77
N GLU A 3 -41.71 9.64 -23.24
CA GLU A 3 -41.34 9.41 -21.85
C GLU A 3 -39.87 9.79 -21.66
N GLU A 4 -39.64 10.76 -20.78
CA GLU A 4 -38.29 11.09 -20.30
C GLU A 4 -37.70 9.93 -19.47
N PRO A 5 -36.40 9.59 -19.61
CA PRO A 5 -35.77 8.56 -18.80
C PRO A 5 -35.61 9.06 -17.36
N LYS A 6 -36.17 8.30 -16.41
CA LYS A 6 -36.02 8.54 -14.98
C LYS A 6 -34.55 8.60 -14.60
N THR A 7 -34.16 9.76 -14.08
CA THR A 7 -32.86 10.03 -13.44
C THR A 7 -32.58 8.96 -12.39
N GLN A 8 -31.49 8.20 -12.55
CA GLN A 8 -30.98 7.28 -11.51
C GLN A 8 -30.62 8.12 -10.29
N GLU A 9 -31.43 8.07 -9.25
CA GLU A 9 -31.11 8.57 -7.93
C GLU A 9 -29.82 7.89 -7.47
N LYS A 10 -28.80 8.69 -7.09
CA LYS A 10 -27.61 8.21 -6.38
C LYS A 10 -28.08 7.53 -5.12
N GLN A 11 -28.10 6.19 -5.11
CA GLN A 11 -28.39 5.40 -3.91
C GLN A 11 -27.37 5.82 -2.84
N GLY A 12 -27.87 6.31 -1.70
CA GLY A 12 -27.03 6.64 -0.54
C GLY A 12 -26.23 5.43 -0.09
N ALA A 13 -24.99 5.64 0.37
CA ALA A 13 -24.09 4.58 0.82
C ALA A 13 -24.80 3.67 1.85
N THR A 14 -24.68 2.37 1.68
CA THR A 14 -25.25 1.36 2.60
C THR A 14 -24.63 1.49 3.99
N SER A 15 -25.30 0.99 5.03
CA SER A 15 -24.77 0.99 6.39
C SER A 15 -23.41 0.27 6.47
N LYS A 16 -23.22 -0.79 5.69
CA LYS A 16 -21.96 -1.55 5.60
C LYS A 16 -20.84 -0.68 5.04
N GLU A 17 -21.09 0.06 3.97
CA GLU A 17 -20.10 0.98 3.36
C GLU A 17 -19.75 2.15 4.28
N LYS A 18 -20.75 2.73 4.98
CA LYS A 18 -20.52 3.77 5.98
C LYS A 18 -19.62 3.29 7.12
N ILE A 19 -19.84 2.08 7.62
CA ILE A 19 -19.05 1.46 8.68
C ILE A 19 -17.62 1.19 8.18
N LEU A 20 -17.42 0.65 6.97
CA LEU A 20 -16.12 0.40 6.37
C LEU A 20 -15.32 1.71 6.25
N SER A 21 -15.92 2.75 5.68
CA SER A 21 -15.29 4.07 5.53
C SER A 21 -14.93 4.71 6.87
N ALA A 22 -15.84 4.64 7.85
CA ALA A 22 -15.59 5.14 9.20
C ALA A 22 -14.48 4.34 9.90
N GLY A 23 -14.50 3.02 9.78
CA GLY A 23 -13.47 2.12 10.31
C GLY A 23 -12.11 2.45 9.74
N GLU A 24 -12.00 2.56 8.42
CA GLU A 24 -10.79 2.93 7.72
C GLU A 24 -10.21 4.27 8.24
N ALA A 25 -11.05 5.29 8.37
CA ALA A 25 -10.62 6.60 8.87
C ALA A 25 -10.16 6.54 10.34
N VAL A 26 -10.85 5.78 11.20
CA VAL A 26 -10.52 5.66 12.64
C VAL A 26 -9.25 4.83 12.83
N PHE A 27 -9.13 3.67 12.17
CA PHE A 27 -7.92 2.84 12.23
C PHE A 27 -6.71 3.57 11.65
N GLY A 28 -6.86 4.25 10.50
CA GLY A 28 -5.78 5.05 9.90
C GLY A 28 -5.30 6.19 10.80
N LYS A 29 -6.19 6.76 11.63
CA LYS A 29 -5.84 7.84 12.57
C LYS A 29 -5.21 7.32 13.86
N TYR A 30 -5.79 6.29 14.47
CA TYR A 30 -5.43 5.88 15.84
C TYR A 30 -4.66 4.56 15.90
N GLY A 31 -4.58 3.79 14.82
CA GLY A 31 -4.05 2.42 14.80
C GLY A 31 -5.07 1.41 15.31
N TYR A 32 -4.69 0.12 15.25
CA TYR A 32 -5.59 -0.97 15.63
C TYR A 32 -5.92 -0.92 17.13
N ASP A 33 -4.93 -0.88 18.02
CA ASP A 33 -5.14 -1.03 19.47
C ASP A 33 -5.93 0.11 20.10
N ALA A 34 -5.63 1.36 19.73
CA ALA A 34 -6.31 2.55 20.25
C ALA A 34 -7.70 2.78 19.62
N THR A 35 -8.09 1.96 18.64
CA THR A 35 -9.43 2.02 18.02
C THR A 35 -10.41 1.14 18.79
N THR A 36 -11.60 1.69 19.02
CA THR A 36 -12.73 0.97 19.63
C THR A 36 -13.92 0.96 18.68
N VAL A 37 -14.74 -0.10 18.74
CA VAL A 37 -15.98 -0.20 17.95
C VAL A 37 -16.92 1.00 18.22
N ARG A 38 -16.93 1.53 19.45
CA ARG A 38 -17.72 2.73 19.80
C ARG A 38 -17.26 3.98 19.04
N LYS A 39 -15.94 4.20 18.87
CA LYS A 39 -15.42 5.33 18.08
C LYS A 39 -15.84 5.21 16.61
N ILE A 40 -15.83 3.99 16.08
CA ILE A 40 -16.24 3.74 14.70
C ILE A 40 -17.75 3.96 14.54
N ALA A 41 -18.56 3.43 15.44
CA ALA A 41 -20.02 3.59 15.44
C ALA A 41 -20.43 5.07 15.47
N ALA A 42 -19.81 5.85 16.38
CA ALA A 42 -20.03 7.28 16.47
C ALA A 42 -19.66 8.02 15.17
N ARG A 43 -18.56 7.64 14.53
CA ARG A 43 -18.14 8.26 13.24
C ARG A 43 -19.04 7.86 12.08
N ALA A 44 -19.54 6.62 12.05
CA ALA A 44 -20.42 6.10 11.01
C ALA A 44 -21.88 6.56 11.18
N ASP A 45 -22.21 7.15 12.33
CA ASP A 45 -23.57 7.49 12.76
C ASP A 45 -24.48 6.26 12.72
N VAL A 46 -24.05 5.18 13.39
CA VAL A 46 -24.81 3.92 13.49
C VAL A 46 -24.73 3.34 14.91
N PRO A 47 -25.71 2.53 15.32
CA PRO A 47 -25.61 1.74 16.55
C PRO A 47 -24.45 0.75 16.51
N VAL A 48 -23.76 0.53 17.65
CA VAL A 48 -22.68 -0.47 17.78
C VAL A 48 -23.15 -1.87 17.36
N ALA A 49 -24.38 -2.23 17.67
CA ALA A 49 -24.96 -3.52 17.28
C ALA A 49 -24.89 -3.79 15.77
N LEU A 50 -24.99 -2.74 14.95
CA LEU A 50 -24.92 -2.87 13.50
C LEU A 50 -23.52 -3.22 13.00
N ILE A 51 -22.47 -2.75 13.69
CA ILE A 51 -21.08 -3.15 13.39
C ILE A 51 -20.88 -4.63 13.70
N ASN A 52 -21.35 -5.09 14.88
CA ASN A 52 -21.27 -6.49 15.24
C ASN A 52 -22.09 -7.39 14.30
N TYR A 53 -23.23 -6.92 13.85
CA TYR A 53 -24.06 -7.65 12.87
C TYR A 53 -23.34 -7.84 11.53
N HIS A 54 -22.70 -6.79 10.98
CA HIS A 54 -22.05 -6.85 9.67
C HIS A 54 -20.66 -7.51 9.70
N PHE A 55 -19.92 -7.34 10.79
CA PHE A 55 -18.48 -7.67 10.83
C PHE A 55 -18.09 -8.57 12.01
N GLY A 56 -18.99 -8.88 12.92
CA GLY A 56 -18.77 -9.73 14.09
C GLY A 56 -17.93 -9.06 15.20
N SER A 57 -16.79 -8.48 14.86
CA SER A 57 -15.84 -7.93 15.82
C SER A 57 -15.06 -6.74 15.24
N LYS A 58 -14.24 -6.07 16.10
CA LYS A 58 -13.27 -5.07 15.66
C LYS A 58 -12.28 -5.65 14.64
N GLU A 59 -11.81 -6.87 14.90
CA GLU A 59 -10.89 -7.58 13.99
C GLU A 59 -11.58 -7.95 12.67
N GLY A 60 -12.81 -8.43 12.70
CA GLY A 60 -13.59 -8.73 11.49
C GLY A 60 -13.80 -7.49 10.61
N LEU A 61 -14.07 -6.32 11.21
CA LEU A 61 -14.14 -5.06 10.47
C LEU A 61 -12.78 -4.66 9.91
N TYR A 62 -11.70 -4.83 10.68
CA TYR A 62 -10.35 -4.51 10.25
C TYR A 62 -9.94 -5.39 9.06
N ARG A 63 -10.18 -6.70 9.14
CA ARG A 63 -9.97 -7.67 8.05
C ARG A 63 -10.77 -7.30 6.80
N ALA A 64 -12.05 -6.94 6.94
CA ALA A 64 -12.91 -6.55 5.84
C ALA A 64 -12.41 -5.29 5.10
N ILE A 65 -11.73 -4.36 5.79
CA ILE A 65 -11.08 -3.22 5.15
C ILE A 65 -9.95 -3.70 4.22
N PHE A 66 -9.11 -4.63 4.68
CA PHE A 66 -8.06 -5.21 3.84
C PHE A 66 -8.62 -5.97 2.64
N GLU A 67 -9.63 -6.80 2.85
CA GLU A 67 -10.32 -7.55 1.80
C GLU A 67 -10.92 -6.64 0.72
N THR A 68 -11.40 -5.46 1.14
CA THR A 68 -12.01 -4.49 0.22
C THR A 68 -10.95 -3.69 -0.56
N ARG A 69 -9.86 -3.30 0.09
CA ARG A 69 -8.88 -2.34 -0.47
C ARG A 69 -7.70 -3.00 -1.17
N SER A 70 -7.21 -4.12 -0.64
CA SER A 70 -5.99 -4.75 -1.16
C SER A 70 -6.07 -5.32 -2.57
N PRO A 71 -7.24 -5.79 -3.10
CA PRO A 71 -7.30 -6.35 -4.45
C PRO A 71 -6.83 -5.38 -5.54
N ALA A 72 -7.15 -4.09 -5.41
CA ALA A 72 -6.73 -3.07 -6.38
C ALA A 72 -5.20 -2.91 -6.38
N ILE A 73 -4.58 -2.83 -5.19
CA ILE A 73 -3.12 -2.71 -5.05
C ILE A 73 -2.42 -3.94 -5.61
N ARG A 74 -2.88 -5.13 -5.22
CA ARG A 74 -2.31 -6.40 -5.70
C ARG A 74 -2.43 -6.52 -7.21
N GLY A 75 -3.59 -6.19 -7.78
CA GLY A 75 -3.83 -6.20 -9.21
C GLY A 75 -2.86 -5.28 -9.96
N GLN A 76 -2.67 -4.05 -9.49
CA GLN A 76 -1.71 -3.11 -10.09
C GLN A 76 -0.27 -3.63 -10.02
N ARG A 77 0.14 -4.26 -8.91
CA ARG A 77 1.46 -4.88 -8.79
C ARG A 77 1.64 -6.02 -9.78
N VAL A 78 0.67 -6.92 -9.89
CA VAL A 78 0.70 -8.03 -10.85
C VAL A 78 0.85 -7.52 -12.28
N VAL A 79 0.06 -6.52 -12.68
CA VAL A 79 0.15 -5.89 -14.00
C VAL A 79 1.53 -5.26 -14.21
N GLY A 80 2.06 -4.52 -13.23
CA GLY A 80 3.40 -3.92 -13.30
C GLY A 80 4.50 -4.96 -13.47
N LEU A 81 4.42 -6.10 -12.77
CA LEU A 81 5.37 -7.20 -12.90
C LEU A 81 5.27 -7.91 -14.27
N GLN A 82 4.06 -8.06 -14.82
CA GLN A 82 3.88 -8.59 -16.16
C GLN A 82 4.52 -7.70 -17.22
N LEU A 83 4.37 -6.38 -17.09
CA LEU A 83 5.05 -5.40 -17.94
C LEU A 83 6.57 -5.50 -17.81
N ALA A 84 7.10 -5.61 -16.60
CA ALA A 84 8.52 -5.79 -16.36
C ALA A 84 9.07 -7.06 -17.04
N ARG A 85 8.37 -8.18 -16.93
CA ARG A 85 8.78 -9.45 -17.57
C ARG A 85 8.74 -9.41 -19.09
N SER A 86 7.89 -8.57 -19.68
CA SER A 86 7.82 -8.39 -21.14
C SER A 86 8.90 -7.44 -21.70
N GLU A 87 9.60 -6.69 -20.84
CA GLU A 87 10.65 -5.75 -21.25
C GLU A 87 11.98 -6.50 -21.46
N ALA A 88 12.56 -6.33 -22.64
CA ALA A 88 13.82 -6.97 -23.00
C ALA A 88 15.05 -6.21 -22.47
N ASP A 89 14.95 -4.90 -22.37
CA ASP A 89 16.00 -4.02 -21.82
C ASP A 89 16.06 -4.20 -20.30
N TRP A 90 17.20 -4.68 -19.80
CA TRP A 90 17.40 -4.96 -18.38
C TRP A 90 17.23 -3.73 -17.49
N ASP A 91 17.73 -2.58 -17.94
CA ASP A 91 17.66 -1.32 -17.19
C ASP A 91 16.21 -0.87 -17.01
N LYS A 92 15.41 -0.99 -18.05
CA LYS A 92 13.99 -0.67 -18.01
C LYS A 92 13.20 -1.71 -17.22
N ARG A 93 13.54 -3.00 -17.38
CA ARG A 93 12.92 -4.08 -16.60
C ARG A 93 13.07 -3.85 -15.11
N LEU A 94 14.29 -3.55 -14.64
CA LEU A 94 14.54 -3.27 -13.23
C LEU A 94 13.74 -2.05 -12.74
N GLU A 95 13.71 -0.98 -13.52
CA GLU A 95 12.91 0.21 -13.20
C GLU A 95 11.41 -0.13 -13.08
N LEU A 96 10.87 -0.96 -13.97
CA LEU A 96 9.48 -1.41 -13.92
C LEU A 96 9.19 -2.29 -12.70
N VAL A 97 10.13 -3.14 -12.28
CA VAL A 97 10.00 -3.92 -11.03
C VAL A 97 9.93 -2.97 -9.83
N VAL A 98 10.81 -1.99 -9.74
CA VAL A 98 10.77 -0.98 -8.66
C VAL A 98 9.46 -0.20 -8.68
N LYS A 99 9.01 0.25 -9.86
CA LYS A 99 7.73 0.96 -10.04
C LYS A 99 6.54 0.12 -9.61
N ALA A 100 6.54 -1.19 -9.89
CA ALA A 100 5.45 -2.08 -9.53
C ALA A 100 5.22 -2.17 -8.01
N LEU A 101 6.26 -1.98 -7.20
CA LEU A 101 6.12 -1.88 -5.74
C LEU A 101 5.64 -0.49 -5.30
N ILE A 102 6.24 0.57 -5.81
CA ILE A 102 6.12 1.94 -5.28
C ILE A 102 4.82 2.61 -5.74
N ILE A 103 4.53 2.60 -7.04
CA ILE A 103 3.45 3.40 -7.63
C ILE A 103 2.06 3.06 -7.07
N PRO A 104 1.66 1.77 -6.92
CA PRO A 104 0.33 1.44 -6.41
C PRO A 104 0.07 1.96 -5.00
N MET A 105 1.11 2.07 -4.17
CA MET A 105 0.98 2.55 -2.80
C MET A 105 0.86 4.08 -2.74
N PHE A 106 1.62 4.79 -3.57
CA PHE A 106 1.57 6.25 -3.58
C PHE A 106 0.27 6.77 -4.17
N GLY A 107 -0.29 6.08 -5.17
CA GLY A 107 -1.61 6.38 -5.71
C GLY A 107 -2.75 6.34 -4.67
N LEU A 108 -2.59 5.59 -3.57
CA LEU A 108 -3.57 5.61 -2.47
C LEU A 108 -3.60 6.96 -1.74
N ARG A 109 -2.50 7.72 -1.70
CA ARG A 109 -2.46 9.02 -1.02
C ARG A 109 -3.12 10.13 -1.83
N ASP A 110 -3.08 10.02 -3.15
CA ASP A 110 -3.67 11.01 -4.05
C ASP A 110 -5.20 10.98 -4.02
N ASN A 111 -5.76 9.85 -3.56
CA ASN A 111 -7.19 9.70 -3.35
C ASN A 111 -7.54 10.00 -1.90
N ALA A 112 -8.26 11.11 -1.66
CA ALA A 112 -8.65 11.55 -0.31
C ALA A 112 -9.39 10.47 0.50
N ASN A 113 -10.09 9.55 -0.18
CA ASN A 113 -10.81 8.43 0.44
C ASN A 113 -9.90 7.23 0.74
N GLU A 114 -8.74 7.10 0.09
CA GLU A 114 -7.85 5.94 0.20
C GLU A 114 -6.59 6.21 1.04
N GLY A 115 -6.27 7.48 1.30
CA GLY A 115 -5.10 7.86 2.10
C GLY A 115 -5.14 7.32 3.54
N ALA A 116 -6.31 7.02 4.08
CA ALA A 116 -6.45 6.36 5.37
C ALA A 116 -5.95 4.91 5.34
N PHE A 117 -6.22 4.18 4.26
CA PHE A 117 -5.75 2.80 4.08
C PHE A 117 -4.23 2.72 3.96
N GLY A 118 -3.59 3.63 3.27
CA GLY A 118 -2.13 3.72 3.23
C GLY A 118 -1.51 3.84 4.63
N ARG A 119 -2.11 4.65 5.52
CA ARG A 119 -1.68 4.75 6.93
C ARG A 119 -1.95 3.47 7.73
N ILE A 120 -3.05 2.76 7.45
CA ILE A 120 -3.32 1.45 8.06
C ILE A 120 -2.22 0.47 7.68
N LEU A 121 -1.89 0.36 6.39
CA LEU A 121 -0.84 -0.52 5.88
C LEU A 121 0.52 -0.21 6.51
N ALA A 122 0.88 1.08 6.58
CA ALA A 122 2.13 1.51 7.19
C ALA A 122 2.23 1.10 8.66
N ARG A 123 1.15 1.27 9.41
CA ARG A 123 1.08 0.87 10.83
C ARG A 123 1.12 -0.64 11.00
N GLU A 124 0.33 -1.37 10.20
CA GLU A 124 0.27 -2.83 10.27
C GLU A 124 1.64 -3.46 9.99
N LEU A 125 2.39 -2.95 9.00
CA LEU A 125 3.72 -3.46 8.68
C LEU A 125 4.76 -3.19 9.80
N SER A 126 4.58 -2.12 10.58
CA SER A 126 5.48 -1.78 11.69
C SER A 126 5.00 -2.26 13.06
N ASP A 127 3.81 -2.88 13.16
CA ASP A 127 3.24 -3.36 14.41
C ASP A 127 3.73 -4.80 14.71
N PRO A 128 4.46 -5.03 15.83
CA PRO A 128 4.89 -6.38 16.21
C PRO A 128 3.74 -7.38 16.38
N SER A 129 2.52 -6.91 16.69
CA SER A 129 1.34 -7.76 16.86
C SER A 129 0.68 -8.17 15.54
N SER A 130 1.11 -7.60 14.41
CA SER A 130 0.57 -7.86 13.07
C SER A 130 0.68 -9.33 12.68
N GLU A 131 1.80 -9.96 13.00
CA GLU A 131 2.02 -11.38 12.72
C GLU A 131 0.96 -12.28 13.37
N GLY A 132 0.56 -11.97 14.62
CA GLY A 132 -0.50 -12.69 15.32
C GLY A 132 -1.89 -12.52 14.69
N ARG A 133 -2.16 -11.41 14.03
CA ARG A 133 -3.41 -11.18 13.28
C ARG A 133 -3.44 -11.90 11.93
N GLY A 134 -2.29 -12.17 11.32
CA GLY A 134 -2.13 -12.89 10.07
C GLY A 134 -2.69 -12.19 8.83
N ILE A 135 -3.31 -11.01 8.99
CA ILE A 135 -4.00 -10.31 7.91
C ILE A 135 -3.02 -9.89 6.81
N PHE A 136 -1.85 -9.38 7.19
CA PHE A 136 -0.84 -8.94 6.23
C PHE A 136 -0.27 -10.12 5.44
N ARG A 137 0.04 -11.21 6.13
CA ARG A 137 0.49 -12.48 5.55
C ARG A 137 -0.49 -13.01 4.51
N GLU A 138 -1.75 -13.16 4.88
CA GLU A 138 -2.79 -13.67 3.98
C GLU A 138 -3.04 -12.76 2.78
N THR A 139 -2.87 -11.44 2.99
CA THR A 139 -3.26 -10.45 1.98
C THR A 139 -2.11 -10.06 1.04
N PHE A 140 -0.89 -9.91 1.55
CA PHE A 140 0.21 -9.31 0.78
C PHE A 140 1.39 -10.23 0.51
N ASP A 141 1.63 -11.28 1.32
CA ASP A 141 2.77 -12.17 1.10
C ASP A 141 2.74 -12.84 -0.27
N PRO A 142 1.60 -13.29 -0.84
CA PRO A 142 1.60 -13.87 -2.16
C PRO A 142 2.12 -12.92 -3.26
N VAL A 143 1.82 -11.62 -3.16
CA VAL A 143 2.36 -10.64 -4.11
C VAL A 143 3.77 -10.19 -3.74
N ALA A 144 4.15 -10.24 -2.47
CA ALA A 144 5.52 -10.02 -2.03
C ALA A 144 6.48 -11.08 -2.58
N GLU A 145 6.08 -12.36 -2.57
CA GLU A 145 6.83 -13.45 -3.19
C GLU A 145 7.03 -13.22 -4.69
N MET A 146 5.98 -12.81 -5.41
CA MET A 146 6.09 -12.44 -6.83
C MET A 146 7.06 -11.27 -7.08
N MET A 147 7.11 -10.30 -6.17
CA MET A 147 8.07 -9.17 -6.24
C MET A 147 9.50 -9.64 -6.01
N ILE A 148 9.72 -10.51 -5.01
CA ILE A 148 11.01 -11.11 -4.69
C ILE A 148 11.53 -11.92 -5.89
N ASP A 149 10.66 -12.74 -6.50
CA ASP A 149 11.00 -13.51 -7.70
C ASP A 149 11.39 -12.59 -8.87
N ALA A 150 10.65 -11.50 -9.09
CA ALA A 150 10.97 -10.56 -10.16
C ALA A 150 12.31 -9.82 -9.93
N ILE A 151 12.68 -9.56 -8.66
CA ILE A 151 14.01 -9.04 -8.33
C ILE A 151 15.08 -10.11 -8.64
N ALA A 152 14.86 -11.37 -8.25
CA ALA A 152 15.77 -12.47 -8.53
C ALA A 152 15.97 -12.68 -10.04
N GLU A 153 14.92 -12.55 -10.85
CA GLU A 153 14.99 -12.61 -12.32
C GLU A 153 15.88 -11.47 -12.90
N CYS A 154 15.96 -10.32 -12.25
CA CYS A 154 16.86 -9.24 -12.64
C CYS A 154 18.31 -9.49 -12.22
N PHE A 155 18.55 -10.27 -11.16
CA PHE A 155 19.87 -10.49 -10.55
C PHE A 155 20.11 -11.99 -10.32
N PRO A 156 20.34 -12.80 -11.39
CA PRO A 156 20.44 -14.25 -11.28
C PRO A 156 21.62 -14.74 -10.42
N ASP A 157 22.65 -13.92 -10.26
CA ASP A 157 23.85 -14.25 -9.47
C ASP A 157 23.72 -13.84 -7.99
N TRP A 158 22.61 -13.20 -7.62
CA TRP A 158 22.39 -12.83 -6.22
C TRP A 158 21.89 -14.00 -5.39
N THR A 159 22.39 -14.08 -4.17
CA THR A 159 21.87 -15.01 -3.17
C THR A 159 20.43 -14.66 -2.77
N LYS A 160 19.70 -15.65 -2.28
CA LYS A 160 18.34 -15.42 -1.73
C LYS A 160 18.33 -14.33 -0.65
N ALA A 161 19.37 -14.24 0.17
CA ALA A 161 19.49 -13.21 1.20
C ALA A 161 19.59 -11.81 0.59
N GLU A 162 20.38 -11.62 -0.45
CA GLU A 162 20.56 -10.34 -1.11
C GLU A 162 19.30 -9.85 -1.78
N VAL A 163 18.58 -10.75 -2.47
CA VAL A 163 17.27 -10.45 -3.08
C VAL A 163 16.26 -10.00 -2.01
N ASN A 164 16.20 -10.69 -0.87
CA ASN A 164 15.29 -10.32 0.22
C ASN A 164 15.67 -8.98 0.88
N TRP A 165 16.98 -8.70 1.03
CA TRP A 165 17.43 -7.38 1.51
C TRP A 165 17.08 -6.25 0.53
N ALA A 166 17.17 -6.49 -0.78
CA ALA A 166 16.73 -5.53 -1.79
C ALA A 166 15.24 -5.24 -1.66
N TYR A 167 14.41 -6.28 -1.58
CA TYR A 167 12.96 -6.12 -1.36
C TYR A 167 12.66 -5.35 -0.07
N GLN A 168 13.31 -5.71 1.04
CA GLN A 168 13.13 -5.03 2.33
C GLN A 168 13.54 -3.56 2.29
N THR A 169 14.62 -3.24 1.58
CA THR A 169 15.08 -1.86 1.40
C THR A 169 14.07 -1.04 0.59
N MET A 170 13.56 -1.60 -0.51
CA MET A 170 12.52 -0.96 -1.32
C MET A 170 11.25 -0.71 -0.50
N LEU A 171 10.83 -1.71 0.30
CA LEU A 171 9.68 -1.61 1.18
C LEU A 171 9.87 -0.51 2.22
N GLY A 172 11.04 -0.44 2.87
CA GLY A 172 11.37 0.59 3.86
C GLY A 172 11.34 2.00 3.28
N ALA A 173 11.91 2.20 2.09
CA ALA A 173 11.88 3.49 1.39
C ALA A 173 10.45 3.95 1.06
N MET A 174 9.59 3.04 0.62
CA MET A 174 8.17 3.30 0.39
C MET A 174 7.45 3.67 1.68
N MET A 175 7.68 2.91 2.74
CA MET A 175 6.95 3.04 4.00
C MET A 175 7.20 4.38 4.69
N ILE A 176 8.41 4.93 4.66
CA ILE A 176 8.72 6.20 5.31
C ILE A 176 7.91 7.36 4.70
N VAL A 177 7.64 7.31 3.39
CA VAL A 177 6.78 8.29 2.72
C VAL A 177 5.31 8.07 3.07
N MET A 178 4.87 6.81 3.16
CA MET A 178 3.48 6.49 3.53
C MET A 178 3.14 6.90 4.97
N MET A 179 4.11 6.90 5.88
CA MET A 179 3.96 7.33 7.28
C MET A 179 4.06 8.84 7.48
N ASP A 180 4.11 9.62 6.42
CA ASP A 180 4.33 11.06 6.46
C ASP A 180 3.69 11.77 7.67
N ASN A 181 4.51 12.54 8.36
CA ASN A 181 4.13 13.34 9.53
C ASN A 181 4.53 14.82 9.37
N GLY A 182 4.77 15.28 8.15
CA GLY A 182 5.21 16.63 7.82
C GLY A 182 6.68 16.92 8.18
N ARG A 183 7.46 15.91 8.62
CA ARG A 183 8.85 16.11 9.01
C ARG A 183 9.73 16.51 7.82
N MET A 184 9.52 15.90 6.66
CA MET A 184 10.25 16.20 5.44
C MET A 184 10.07 17.67 5.04
N ALA A 185 8.82 18.13 4.92
CA ALA A 185 8.50 19.51 4.57
C ALA A 185 9.15 20.51 5.57
N ARG A 186 9.06 20.22 6.87
CA ARG A 186 9.68 21.07 7.90
C ARG A 186 11.21 21.13 7.80
N LEU A 187 11.90 20.01 7.58
CA LEU A 187 13.37 19.96 7.50
C LEU A 187 13.91 20.58 6.21
N SER A 188 13.16 20.49 5.12
CA SER A 188 13.55 21.03 3.82
C SER A 188 13.15 22.50 3.63
N GLY A 189 12.51 23.13 4.61
CA GLY A 189 11.95 24.48 4.44
C GLY A 189 10.84 24.54 3.39
N GLY A 190 10.13 23.42 3.17
CA GLY A 190 9.05 23.31 2.18
C GLY A 190 9.51 23.00 0.75
N THR A 191 10.80 22.77 0.52
CA THR A 191 11.32 22.43 -0.83
C THR A 191 11.08 20.96 -1.21
N ALA A 192 10.83 20.09 -0.22
CA ALA A 192 10.43 18.71 -0.42
C ALA A 192 9.31 18.35 0.55
N ASP A 193 8.25 17.73 0.05
CA ASP A 193 7.08 17.31 0.83
C ASP A 193 6.71 15.87 0.47
N SER A 194 6.56 15.02 1.48
CA SER A 194 6.07 13.65 1.29
C SER A 194 4.61 13.61 0.80
N ALA A 195 3.87 14.71 0.90
CA ALA A 195 2.53 14.83 0.35
C ALA A 195 2.53 14.94 -1.19
N ASP A 196 3.63 15.41 -1.81
CA ASP A 196 3.84 15.33 -3.25
C ASP A 196 4.28 13.90 -3.62
N THR A 197 3.29 13.03 -3.79
CA THR A 197 3.50 11.61 -4.09
C THR A 197 4.16 11.37 -5.43
N ALA A 198 3.92 12.24 -6.43
CA ALA A 198 4.53 12.14 -7.75
C ALA A 198 6.03 12.44 -7.69
N ALA A 199 6.43 13.53 -7.01
CA ALA A 199 7.84 13.85 -6.79
C ALA A 199 8.54 12.77 -5.96
N ALA A 200 7.90 12.31 -4.86
CA ALA A 200 8.41 11.25 -4.01
C ALA A 200 8.61 9.93 -4.79
N ALA A 201 7.64 9.52 -5.60
CA ALA A 201 7.72 8.33 -6.44
C ALA A 201 8.89 8.42 -7.42
N THR A 202 8.99 9.54 -8.15
CA THR A 202 10.05 9.78 -9.12
C THR A 202 11.43 9.66 -8.46
N HIS A 203 11.61 10.33 -7.32
CA HIS A 203 12.88 10.33 -6.60
C HIS A 203 13.25 8.94 -6.06
N ILE A 204 12.31 8.26 -5.39
CA ILE A 204 12.55 6.93 -4.79
C ILE A 204 12.83 5.89 -5.87
N VAL A 205 12.06 5.86 -6.95
CA VAL A 205 12.28 4.94 -8.06
C VAL A 205 13.68 5.14 -8.64
N ALA A 206 14.09 6.39 -8.90
CA ALA A 206 15.42 6.69 -9.44
C ALA A 206 16.54 6.23 -8.49
N MET A 207 16.44 6.55 -7.20
CA MET A 207 17.44 6.19 -6.19
C MET A 207 17.55 4.67 -5.99
N LEU A 208 16.43 3.97 -5.87
CA LEU A 208 16.41 2.51 -5.70
C LEU A 208 16.98 1.82 -6.94
N THR A 209 16.54 2.20 -8.13
CA THR A 209 17.04 1.63 -9.39
C THR A 209 18.55 1.85 -9.54
N ALA A 210 19.06 3.06 -9.27
CA ALA A 210 20.48 3.36 -9.33
C ALA A 210 21.28 2.56 -8.29
N GLY A 211 20.79 2.45 -7.06
CA GLY A 211 21.44 1.69 -5.99
C GLY A 211 21.56 0.20 -6.29
N LEU A 212 20.49 -0.41 -6.80
CA LEU A 212 20.48 -1.82 -7.20
C LEU A 212 21.46 -2.09 -8.36
N LYS A 213 21.49 -1.23 -9.38
CA LYS A 213 22.43 -1.32 -10.52
C LYS A 213 23.89 -1.20 -10.08
N HIS A 214 24.18 -0.28 -9.14
CA HIS A 214 25.56 -0.07 -8.67
C HIS A 214 26.06 -1.28 -7.88
N ARG A 215 25.22 -1.86 -7.03
CA ARG A 215 25.57 -3.05 -6.25
C ARG A 215 25.90 -4.24 -7.14
N ASP A 216 25.13 -4.48 -8.18
CA ASP A 216 25.36 -5.55 -9.15
C ASP A 216 26.73 -5.42 -9.82
N ARG A 217 27.04 -4.23 -10.33
CA ARG A 217 28.35 -3.95 -10.97
C ARG A 217 29.54 -4.10 -10.02
N SER A 218 29.38 -3.82 -8.73
CA SER A 218 30.47 -3.95 -7.76
C SER A 218 30.78 -5.40 -7.42
N GLN A 219 29.83 -6.31 -7.52
CA GLN A 219 30.04 -7.74 -7.32
C GLN A 219 30.73 -8.37 -8.53
N THR A 220 30.33 -8.03 -9.75
CA THR A 220 30.96 -8.54 -10.98
C THR A 220 32.41 -8.06 -11.17
N ALA A 221 32.78 -6.92 -10.59
CA ALA A 221 34.15 -6.41 -10.63
C ALA A 221 35.12 -7.10 -9.64
N ASN A 222 34.60 -7.82 -8.64
CA ASN A 222 35.35 -8.53 -7.60
C ASN A 222 35.41 -10.05 -7.78
N SER A 223 34.78 -10.57 -8.86
CA SER A 223 34.79 -11.97 -9.26
C SER A 223 35.79 -12.24 -10.39
#